data_562653716024271a28e1c56a9ecb0768
#
_entry.id   562653716024271a28e1c56a9ecb0768
#
_cell.length_a   1.000
_cell.length_b   1.000
_cell.length_c   1.000
_cell.angle_alpha   90.00
_cell.angle_beta   90.00
_cell.angle_gamma   90.00
#
_symmetry.space_group_name_H-M   'P 1'
#
loop_
_entity.id
_entity.type
_entity.pdbx_description
1 polymer ?
#
loop_
_entity_poly.entity_id
_entity_poly.type
_entity_poly.pdbx_seq_one_letter_code
_entity_poly.pdbx_strand_id
1 'polypeptide(L)'
;MTLSNTLEQLHSEMRQWRQHLHRFPETAFEETQTAEFIADKLKSFGLEVHQGLGKTGVVGTLSVGDSDKKIALRADMDALFIQEQNTFAHKSCHDGKMHACGHDGHSAMLLGAAKYLSENRNFNGTVYFIFQPAEEGRAGAQQMITDGLFEQFPTDSVFGMHNFPDIPTGQFAVKTGAMMASFDCFEITLTGQATHAAMPHLGNDAILAAAQLITAIQSIVSRNVNPADAAVVSITQIHAGSTWNAIPETVVLRGTFRCFSLAVKSLIADKLSHLVQHICTGFDIKATLEFNPENAGYPVTFNTGPETALALQAAIEVAGEEGVNTNPKPSMGSEDFAFMLQEKPGCYLWIGNGSSENSCLLHNPHYDFNDEILAIGATYWIKLVEITLGSKT
;
A
#
# COMPACT_ATOMS: atom_id res chain seq x y z
N MET A 1 -13.54 18.02 29.04
CA MET A 1 -12.39 18.55 28.26
C MET A 1 -12.83 18.60 26.80
N THR A 2 -12.37 19.55 26.04
CA THR A 2 -12.62 19.56 24.58
C THR A 2 -11.78 18.46 23.92
N LEU A 3 -12.20 17.93 22.78
CA LEU A 3 -11.46 16.94 21.97
C LEU A 3 -10.00 17.37 21.75
N SER A 4 -9.79 18.67 21.42
CA SER A 4 -8.47 19.26 21.22
C SER A 4 -7.54 19.12 22.44
N ASN A 5 -8.03 19.47 23.64
CA ASN A 5 -7.20 19.40 24.85
C ASN A 5 -6.83 17.96 25.24
N THR A 6 -7.71 16.98 24.99
CA THR A 6 -7.42 15.57 25.28
C THR A 6 -6.40 15.03 24.30
N LEU A 7 -6.49 15.41 23.01
CA LEU A 7 -5.55 14.96 21.98
C LEU A 7 -4.18 15.63 22.08
N GLU A 8 -4.09 16.88 22.58
CA GLU A 8 -2.82 17.51 22.90
C GLU A 8 -2.07 16.73 24.02
N GLN A 9 -2.79 16.26 25.04
CA GLN A 9 -2.20 15.38 26.07
C GLN A 9 -1.76 14.03 25.49
N LEU A 10 -2.59 13.43 24.63
CA LEU A 10 -2.30 12.15 23.99
C LEU A 10 -1.19 12.24 22.93
N HIS A 11 -0.95 13.43 22.36
CA HIS A 11 0.09 13.65 21.35
C HIS A 11 1.47 13.19 21.82
N SER A 12 1.83 13.50 23.09
CA SER A 12 3.11 13.08 23.67
C SER A 12 3.25 11.55 23.75
N GLU A 13 2.15 10.84 24.07
CA GLU A 13 2.14 9.38 24.11
C GLU A 13 2.25 8.79 22.69
N MET A 14 1.45 9.30 21.74
CA MET A 14 1.50 8.86 20.34
C MET A 14 2.90 9.05 19.73
N ARG A 15 3.55 10.18 20.01
CA ARG A 15 4.93 10.43 19.61
C ARG A 15 5.91 9.39 20.19
N GLN A 16 5.75 9.03 21.46
CA GLN A 16 6.58 7.99 22.08
C GLN A 16 6.34 6.61 21.43
N TRP A 17 5.08 6.27 21.12
CA TRP A 17 4.76 5.02 20.42
C TRP A 17 5.35 4.98 19.03
N ARG A 18 5.18 6.06 18.24
CA ARG A 18 5.75 6.18 16.90
C ARG A 18 7.27 6.05 16.92
N GLN A 19 7.95 6.77 17.82
CA GLN A 19 9.40 6.71 17.96
C GLN A 19 9.91 5.36 18.46
N HIS A 20 9.12 4.65 19.27
CA HIS A 20 9.41 3.27 19.65
C HIS A 20 9.35 2.34 18.44
N LEU A 21 8.25 2.38 17.66
CA LEU A 21 8.09 1.59 16.45
C LEU A 21 9.20 1.90 15.43
N HIS A 22 9.50 3.17 15.21
CA HIS A 22 10.58 3.60 14.30
C HIS A 22 11.94 3.03 14.71
N ARG A 23 12.20 2.98 16.00
CA ARG A 23 13.48 2.50 16.53
C ARG A 23 13.65 0.99 16.40
N PHE A 24 12.56 0.22 16.38
CA PHE A 24 12.55 -1.24 16.32
C PHE A 24 11.78 -1.73 15.09
N PRO A 25 12.20 -1.34 13.86
CA PRO A 25 11.47 -1.68 12.64
C PRO A 25 11.58 -3.17 12.33
N GLU A 26 10.45 -3.77 11.96
CA GLU A 26 10.34 -5.15 11.50
C GLU A 26 9.71 -5.18 10.11
N THR A 27 10.23 -6.02 9.23
CA THR A 27 9.82 -6.10 7.83
C THR A 27 8.71 -7.11 7.62
N ALA A 28 8.13 -7.09 6.44
CA ALA A 28 6.98 -7.90 6.04
C ALA A 28 6.95 -9.34 6.58
N PHE A 29 5.91 -9.68 7.34
CA PHE A 29 5.67 -10.94 8.05
C PHE A 29 6.67 -11.30 9.16
N GLU A 30 7.51 -10.36 9.58
CA GLU A 30 8.42 -10.47 10.71
C GLU A 30 8.05 -9.52 11.87
N GLU A 31 6.92 -8.81 11.79
CA GLU A 31 6.47 -7.74 12.69
C GLU A 31 5.98 -8.28 14.05
N THR A 32 6.75 -9.16 14.67
CA THR A 32 6.34 -9.87 15.89
C THR A 32 6.33 -8.98 17.13
N GLN A 33 7.37 -8.19 17.35
CA GLN A 33 7.46 -7.25 18.47
C GLN A 33 6.54 -6.05 18.25
N THR A 34 6.41 -5.58 17.01
CA THR A 34 5.47 -4.55 16.57
C THR A 34 4.03 -4.97 16.89
N ALA A 35 3.64 -6.18 16.50
CA ALA A 35 2.31 -6.75 16.77
C ALA A 35 2.04 -6.90 18.28
N GLU A 36 3.03 -7.39 19.04
CA GLU A 36 2.91 -7.53 20.50
C GLU A 36 2.74 -6.15 21.16
N PHE A 37 3.55 -5.16 20.78
CA PHE A 37 3.44 -3.79 21.28
C PHE A 37 2.05 -3.20 21.02
N ILE A 38 1.54 -3.32 19.78
CA ILE A 38 0.21 -2.83 19.40
C ILE A 38 -0.88 -3.55 20.19
N ALA A 39 -0.82 -4.88 20.27
CA ALA A 39 -1.79 -5.69 21.00
C ALA A 39 -1.84 -5.32 22.50
N ASP A 40 -0.70 -5.09 23.12
CA ASP A 40 -0.61 -4.71 24.54
C ASP A 40 -1.18 -3.31 24.78
N LYS A 41 -0.96 -2.36 23.85
CA LYS A 41 -1.60 -1.05 23.92
C LYS A 41 -3.12 -1.17 23.85
N LEU A 42 -3.65 -1.88 22.86
CA LEU A 42 -5.09 -2.09 22.70
C LEU A 42 -5.73 -2.77 23.91
N LYS A 43 -5.09 -3.81 24.46
CA LYS A 43 -5.53 -4.47 25.70
C LYS A 43 -5.54 -3.49 26.87
N SER A 44 -4.51 -2.64 26.99
CA SER A 44 -4.42 -1.64 28.06
C SER A 44 -5.52 -0.57 27.98
N PHE A 45 -6.07 -0.33 26.78
CA PHE A 45 -7.23 0.55 26.55
C PHE A 45 -8.58 -0.18 26.81
N GLY A 46 -8.55 -1.49 27.08
CA GLY A 46 -9.75 -2.30 27.36
C GLY A 46 -10.46 -2.81 26.11
N LEU A 47 -9.80 -2.89 24.97
CA LEU A 47 -10.34 -3.50 23.76
C LEU A 47 -10.18 -5.03 23.79
N GLU A 48 -11.10 -5.73 23.12
CA GLU A 48 -10.87 -7.13 22.76
C GLU A 48 -9.84 -7.18 21.61
N VAL A 49 -8.86 -8.09 21.73
CA VAL A 49 -7.73 -8.14 20.77
C VAL A 49 -7.56 -9.53 20.20
N HIS A 50 -7.53 -9.61 18.88
CA HIS A 50 -7.18 -10.80 18.12
C HIS A 50 -5.81 -10.59 17.44
N GLN A 51 -4.99 -11.63 17.39
CA GLN A 51 -3.67 -11.62 16.74
C GLN A 51 -3.51 -12.82 15.83
N GLY A 52 -2.68 -12.69 14.79
CA GLY A 52 -2.22 -13.78 13.96
C GLY A 52 -2.85 -13.88 12.58
N LEU A 53 -3.83 -13.01 12.21
CA LEU A 53 -4.27 -12.89 10.81
C LEU A 53 -3.14 -12.28 9.97
N GLY A 54 -2.85 -12.86 8.81
CA GLY A 54 -1.68 -12.46 8.04
C GLY A 54 -0.37 -12.68 8.82
N LYS A 55 -0.30 -13.74 9.65
CA LYS A 55 0.79 -14.11 10.58
C LYS A 55 0.94 -13.17 11.78
N THR A 56 1.13 -11.87 11.55
CA THR A 56 1.46 -10.90 12.60
C THR A 56 0.39 -9.82 12.79
N GLY A 57 -0.66 -9.79 11.96
CA GLY A 57 -1.73 -8.81 12.03
C GLY A 57 -2.48 -8.81 13.35
N VAL A 58 -2.93 -7.63 13.77
CA VAL A 58 -3.66 -7.39 15.01
C VAL A 58 -4.98 -6.70 14.73
N VAL A 59 -6.06 -7.18 15.35
CA VAL A 59 -7.39 -6.54 15.27
C VAL A 59 -7.88 -6.23 16.68
N GLY A 60 -8.11 -4.94 16.95
CA GLY A 60 -8.77 -4.48 18.16
C GLY A 60 -10.27 -4.27 17.91
N THR A 61 -11.12 -4.71 18.80
CA THR A 61 -12.58 -4.55 18.72
C THR A 61 -13.10 -3.66 19.84
N LEU A 62 -13.87 -2.63 19.47
CA LEU A 62 -14.56 -1.77 20.41
C LEU A 62 -16.03 -1.63 20.01
N SER A 63 -16.95 -2.14 20.83
CA SER A 63 -18.40 -2.03 20.64
C SER A 63 -19.02 -1.11 21.68
N VAL A 64 -19.91 -0.24 21.24
CA VAL A 64 -20.65 0.72 22.08
C VAL A 64 -22.10 0.77 21.65
N GLY A 65 -23.03 0.74 22.60
CA GLY A 65 -24.46 0.78 22.31
C GLY A 65 -24.99 -0.54 21.76
N ASP A 66 -26.03 -0.46 20.92
CA ASP A 66 -26.83 -1.59 20.44
C ASP A 66 -27.03 -1.63 18.92
N SER A 67 -26.39 -0.72 18.19
CA SER A 67 -26.45 -0.69 16.73
C SER A 67 -25.64 -1.83 16.11
N ASP A 68 -26.20 -2.43 15.05
CA ASP A 68 -25.52 -3.46 14.25
C ASP A 68 -24.49 -2.89 13.27
N LYS A 69 -24.36 -1.56 13.16
CA LYS A 69 -23.40 -0.91 12.26
C LYS A 69 -21.96 -1.22 12.67
N LYS A 70 -21.13 -1.53 11.68
CA LYS A 70 -19.72 -1.91 11.90
C LYS A 70 -18.83 -1.27 10.87
N ILE A 71 -17.72 -0.66 11.32
CA ILE A 71 -16.69 -0.12 10.43
C ILE A 71 -15.32 -0.66 10.81
N ALA A 72 -14.44 -0.74 9.83
CA ALA A 72 -13.04 -1.09 10.05
C ALA A 72 -12.12 0.06 9.65
N LEU A 73 -11.17 0.37 10.51
CA LEU A 73 -10.10 1.35 10.30
C LEU A 73 -8.78 0.60 10.20
N ARG A 74 -8.00 0.88 9.17
CA ARG A 74 -6.74 0.17 8.91
C ARG A 74 -5.53 1.10 9.00
N ALA A 75 -4.50 0.63 9.67
CA ALA A 75 -3.13 1.09 9.55
C ALA A 75 -2.22 -0.09 9.16
N ASP A 76 -1.26 0.16 8.28
CA ASP A 76 -0.13 -0.73 8.04
C ASP A 76 0.90 -0.62 9.18
N MET A 77 1.79 -1.63 9.32
CA MET A 77 2.73 -1.65 10.44
C MET A 77 4.13 -2.18 10.10
N ASP A 78 4.37 -2.58 8.87
CA ASP A 78 5.67 -3.11 8.44
C ASP A 78 6.68 -2.03 8.06
N ALA A 79 7.95 -2.39 8.07
CA ALA A 79 9.07 -1.56 7.68
C ALA A 79 9.73 -2.07 6.39
N LEU A 80 10.67 -1.30 5.87
CA LEU A 80 11.40 -1.56 4.64
C LEU A 80 12.83 -2.05 4.89
N PHE A 81 13.37 -2.83 3.94
CA PHE A 81 14.80 -3.17 3.87
C PHE A 81 15.61 -1.98 3.37
N ILE A 82 15.75 -0.94 4.20
CA ILE A 82 16.53 0.28 3.91
C ILE A 82 17.48 0.54 5.07
N GLN A 83 18.76 0.83 4.76
CA GLN A 83 19.72 1.27 5.75
C GLN A 83 19.47 2.75 6.08
N GLU A 84 18.98 3.04 7.27
CA GLU A 84 18.72 4.40 7.72
C GLU A 84 20.00 5.20 7.89
N GLN A 85 19.99 6.46 7.38
CA GLN A 85 21.12 7.39 7.44
C GLN A 85 20.88 8.59 8.37
N ASN A 86 19.77 8.63 9.08
CA ASN A 86 19.44 9.66 10.04
C ASN A 86 20.34 9.60 11.30
N THR A 87 20.35 10.70 12.06
CA THR A 87 21.18 10.85 13.28
C THR A 87 20.38 11.20 14.52
N PHE A 88 19.06 11.28 14.44
CA PHE A 88 18.19 11.57 15.60
C PHE A 88 18.14 10.39 16.59
N ALA A 89 17.65 10.65 17.81
CA ALA A 89 17.69 9.67 18.91
C ALA A 89 16.82 8.45 18.68
N HIS A 90 15.75 8.55 17.89
CA HIS A 90 14.82 7.45 17.58
C HIS A 90 15.13 6.70 16.29
N LYS A 91 16.30 6.93 15.67
CA LYS A 91 16.69 6.17 14.49
C LYS A 91 16.67 4.65 14.74
N SER A 92 16.46 3.88 13.68
CA SER A 92 16.48 2.42 13.72
C SER A 92 17.73 1.86 14.42
N CYS A 93 17.54 0.89 15.30
CA CYS A 93 18.62 0.08 15.86
C CYS A 93 18.76 -1.30 15.18
N HIS A 94 18.00 -1.55 14.10
CA HIS A 94 18.12 -2.73 13.26
C HIS A 94 18.83 -2.36 11.96
N ASP A 95 20.06 -2.84 11.77
CA ASP A 95 20.80 -2.60 10.54
C ASP A 95 20.04 -3.10 9.32
N GLY A 96 19.97 -2.26 8.28
CA GLY A 96 19.30 -2.57 7.03
C GLY A 96 17.77 -2.52 7.07
N LYS A 97 17.15 -2.08 8.18
CA LYS A 97 15.70 -1.93 8.30
C LYS A 97 15.32 -0.54 8.78
N MET A 98 14.24 0.03 8.23
CA MET A 98 13.77 1.38 8.56
C MET A 98 12.29 1.56 8.23
N HIS A 99 11.56 2.28 9.08
CA HIS A 99 10.25 2.83 8.70
C HIS A 99 10.43 4.04 7.78
N ALA A 100 10.55 3.78 6.47
CA ALA A 100 10.74 4.82 5.47
C ALA A 100 9.46 5.14 4.67
N CYS A 101 8.31 4.57 5.05
CA CYS A 101 7.00 4.84 4.47
C CYS A 101 6.02 5.52 5.46
N GLY A 102 6.33 5.50 6.77
CA GLY A 102 5.52 6.18 7.78
C GLY A 102 4.51 5.29 8.50
N HIS A 103 4.61 3.97 8.35
CA HIS A 103 3.70 3.00 8.98
C HIS A 103 3.77 3.01 10.52
N ASP A 104 4.90 3.42 11.09
CA ASP A 104 5.04 3.74 12.51
C ASP A 104 4.11 4.88 12.96
N GLY A 105 3.97 5.92 12.13
CA GLY A 105 3.04 7.03 12.34
C GLY A 105 1.58 6.63 12.14
N HIS A 106 1.28 5.83 11.10
CA HIS A 106 -0.08 5.34 10.86
C HIS A 106 -0.58 4.49 12.04
N SER A 107 0.24 3.56 12.51
CA SER A 107 -0.05 2.75 13.69
C SER A 107 -0.25 3.61 14.94
N ALA A 108 0.59 4.62 15.16
CA ALA A 108 0.47 5.51 16.31
C ALA A 108 -0.81 6.36 16.26
N MET A 109 -1.21 6.87 15.08
CA MET A 109 -2.46 7.62 14.90
C MET A 109 -3.68 6.74 15.18
N LEU A 110 -3.70 5.50 14.70
CA LEU A 110 -4.80 4.58 14.91
C LEU A 110 -4.88 4.10 16.38
N LEU A 111 -3.75 3.87 17.06
CA LEU A 111 -3.70 3.62 18.52
C LEU A 111 -4.23 4.81 19.31
N GLY A 112 -3.90 6.04 18.89
CA GLY A 112 -4.41 7.27 19.53
C GLY A 112 -5.93 7.37 19.45
N ALA A 113 -6.48 7.09 18.27
CA ALA A 113 -7.93 7.05 18.08
C ALA A 113 -8.60 5.94 18.90
N ALA A 114 -8.01 4.73 18.94
CA ALA A 114 -8.52 3.61 19.72
C ALA A 114 -8.58 3.94 21.23
N LYS A 115 -7.52 4.55 21.77
CA LYS A 115 -7.46 4.99 23.16
C LYS A 115 -8.56 6.02 23.46
N TYR A 116 -8.64 7.08 22.64
CA TYR A 116 -9.65 8.13 22.84
C TYR A 116 -11.07 7.56 22.81
N LEU A 117 -11.40 6.75 21.81
CA LEU A 117 -12.73 6.18 21.62
C LEU A 117 -13.10 5.19 22.73
N SER A 118 -12.13 4.47 23.31
CA SER A 118 -12.37 3.58 24.44
C SER A 118 -12.73 4.35 25.72
N GLU A 119 -12.17 5.53 25.91
CA GLU A 119 -12.42 6.40 27.07
C GLU A 119 -13.68 7.24 26.93
N ASN A 120 -14.02 7.70 25.71
CA ASN A 120 -15.10 8.65 25.48
C ASN A 120 -16.40 8.01 24.94
N ARG A 121 -16.34 6.86 24.28
CA ARG A 121 -17.48 6.02 23.85
C ARG A 121 -18.68 6.75 23.26
N ASN A 122 -18.43 7.81 22.45
CA ASN A 122 -19.46 8.67 21.91
C ASN A 122 -19.88 8.25 20.50
N PHE A 123 -20.23 6.97 20.33
CA PHE A 123 -20.74 6.40 19.07
C PHE A 123 -21.67 5.22 19.37
N ASN A 124 -22.42 4.72 18.36
CA ASN A 124 -23.31 3.58 18.49
C ASN A 124 -23.05 2.55 17.38
N GLY A 125 -22.31 1.49 17.71
CA GLY A 125 -21.91 0.42 16.79
C GLY A 125 -20.60 -0.22 17.18
N THR A 126 -19.93 -0.88 16.20
CA THR A 126 -18.63 -1.55 16.42
C THR A 126 -17.57 -0.95 15.50
N VAL A 127 -16.39 -0.70 16.06
CA VAL A 127 -15.19 -0.31 15.35
C VAL A 127 -14.15 -1.43 15.44
N TYR A 128 -13.66 -1.87 14.29
CA TYR A 128 -12.50 -2.76 14.18
C TYR A 128 -11.26 -1.92 13.85
N PHE A 129 -10.25 -1.98 14.69
CA PHE A 129 -8.95 -1.36 14.47
C PHE A 129 -8.00 -2.41 13.92
N ILE A 130 -7.74 -2.37 12.62
CA ILE A 130 -6.91 -3.35 11.91
C ILE A 130 -5.49 -2.79 11.79
N PHE A 131 -4.52 -3.49 12.37
CA PHE A 131 -3.10 -3.24 12.17
C PHE A 131 -2.56 -4.32 11.25
N GLN A 132 -2.31 -3.93 10.01
CA GLN A 132 -2.02 -4.83 8.92
C GLN A 132 -0.52 -4.99 8.71
N PRO A 133 0.00 -6.23 8.63
CA PRO A 133 1.39 -6.49 8.27
C PRO A 133 1.63 -6.44 6.77
N ALA A 134 2.90 -6.43 6.38
CA ALA A 134 3.39 -6.81 5.07
C ALA A 134 2.74 -6.08 3.87
N GLU A 135 2.49 -4.77 4.01
CA GLU A 135 2.03 -3.94 2.91
C GLU A 135 3.11 -3.85 1.81
N GLU A 136 4.37 -3.73 2.19
CA GLU A 136 5.52 -3.51 1.33
C GLU A 136 5.87 -4.75 0.48
N GLY A 137 5.10 -4.93 -0.59
CA GLY A 137 5.34 -5.92 -1.65
C GLY A 137 5.01 -7.38 -1.30
N ARG A 138 4.31 -7.66 -0.17
CA ARG A 138 3.97 -9.02 0.25
C ARG A 138 2.48 -9.28 0.40
N ALA A 139 1.63 -8.29 0.12
CA ALA A 139 0.16 -8.39 0.13
C ALA A 139 -0.42 -8.92 1.45
N GLY A 140 0.00 -8.33 2.57
CA GLY A 140 -0.48 -8.71 3.90
C GLY A 140 -1.99 -8.54 4.07
N ALA A 141 -2.60 -7.53 3.41
CA ALA A 141 -4.05 -7.37 3.37
C ALA A 141 -4.74 -8.59 2.76
N GLN A 142 -4.25 -9.08 1.61
CA GLN A 142 -4.78 -10.28 0.97
C GLN A 142 -4.62 -11.51 1.87
N GLN A 143 -3.47 -11.63 2.55
CA GLN A 143 -3.24 -12.73 3.47
C GLN A 143 -4.20 -12.68 4.67
N MET A 144 -4.42 -11.50 5.28
CA MET A 144 -5.40 -11.35 6.36
C MET A 144 -6.82 -11.72 5.90
N ILE A 145 -7.22 -11.34 4.68
CA ILE A 145 -8.52 -11.72 4.10
C ILE A 145 -8.59 -13.24 3.92
N THR A 146 -7.55 -13.85 3.37
CA THR A 146 -7.47 -15.32 3.17
C THR A 146 -7.56 -16.07 4.51
N ASP A 147 -7.00 -15.51 5.58
CA ASP A 147 -7.07 -16.08 6.95
C ASP A 147 -8.42 -15.83 7.64
N GLY A 148 -9.39 -15.20 6.96
CA GLY A 148 -10.75 -15.03 7.44
C GLY A 148 -11.00 -13.69 8.15
N LEU A 149 -10.35 -12.60 7.74
CA LEU A 149 -10.53 -11.28 8.36
C LEU A 149 -12.01 -10.85 8.41
N PHE A 150 -12.70 -10.87 7.27
CA PHE A 150 -14.07 -10.38 7.19
C PHE A 150 -15.13 -11.40 7.60
N GLU A 151 -14.77 -12.67 7.74
CA GLU A 151 -15.59 -13.71 8.37
C GLU A 151 -15.60 -13.55 9.89
N GLN A 152 -14.44 -13.27 10.49
CA GLN A 152 -14.30 -13.09 11.93
C GLN A 152 -14.70 -11.67 12.39
N PHE A 153 -14.43 -10.67 11.56
CA PHE A 153 -14.71 -9.25 11.82
C PHE A 153 -15.59 -8.66 10.71
N PRO A 154 -16.85 -9.10 10.62
CA PRO A 154 -17.78 -8.62 9.58
C PRO A 154 -17.98 -7.12 9.71
N THR A 155 -17.71 -6.37 8.65
CA THR A 155 -17.80 -4.92 8.62
C THR A 155 -18.61 -4.43 7.41
N ASP A 156 -19.27 -3.28 7.53
CA ASP A 156 -20.04 -2.65 6.46
C ASP A 156 -19.15 -1.86 5.52
N SER A 157 -18.06 -1.28 6.06
CA SER A 157 -17.12 -0.49 5.29
C SER A 157 -15.71 -0.49 5.91
N VAL A 158 -14.70 -0.21 5.07
CA VAL A 158 -13.29 -0.16 5.46
C VAL A 158 -12.67 1.20 5.10
N PHE A 159 -11.78 1.70 5.96
CA PHE A 159 -11.11 2.99 5.75
C PHE A 159 -9.62 2.86 6.01
N GLY A 160 -8.81 3.43 5.10
CA GLY A 160 -7.35 3.52 5.20
C GLY A 160 -6.87 4.96 5.07
N MET A 161 -5.75 5.29 5.70
CA MET A 161 -5.11 6.60 5.59
C MET A 161 -3.60 6.42 5.50
N HIS A 162 -2.96 7.19 4.62
CA HIS A 162 -1.51 7.19 4.47
C HIS A 162 -0.96 8.61 4.51
N ASN A 163 0.17 8.82 5.13
CA ASN A 163 0.89 10.08 5.04
C ASN A 163 1.44 10.27 3.63
N PHE A 164 1.39 11.50 3.13
CA PHE A 164 1.87 11.77 1.78
C PHE A 164 2.75 13.02 1.76
N PRO A 165 4.04 12.89 1.38
CA PRO A 165 4.89 14.05 1.11
C PRO A 165 4.29 14.90 -0.02
N ASP A 166 4.65 16.19 -0.09
CA ASP A 166 4.13 17.20 -1.03
C ASP A 166 2.69 17.68 -0.77
N ILE A 167 1.96 17.07 0.17
CA ILE A 167 0.74 17.67 0.71
C ILE A 167 1.15 18.47 1.96
N PRO A 168 0.71 19.74 2.12
CA PRO A 168 1.03 20.53 3.29
C PRO A 168 0.63 19.83 4.60
N THR A 169 1.42 20.03 5.65
CA THR A 169 1.23 19.38 6.96
C THR A 169 -0.23 19.45 7.43
N GLY A 170 -0.82 18.29 7.70
CA GLY A 170 -2.18 18.16 8.25
C GLY A 170 -3.32 18.48 7.29
N GLN A 171 -3.04 18.79 6.03
CA GLN A 171 -4.08 18.83 5.00
C GLN A 171 -4.39 17.42 4.50
N PHE A 172 -5.57 17.26 3.89
CA PHE A 172 -6.02 15.97 3.38
C PHE A 172 -6.21 16.01 1.86
N ALA A 173 -6.12 14.82 1.24
CA ALA A 173 -6.47 14.66 -0.16
C ALA A 173 -7.27 13.37 -0.35
N VAL A 174 -8.46 13.47 -0.94
CA VAL A 174 -9.39 12.36 -1.14
C VAL A 174 -10.28 12.59 -2.35
N LYS A 175 -10.61 11.54 -3.08
CA LYS A 175 -11.60 11.59 -4.15
C LYS A 175 -12.27 10.23 -4.32
N THR A 176 -13.46 10.22 -4.90
CA THR A 176 -14.13 9.02 -5.38
C THR A 176 -13.39 8.45 -6.60
N GLY A 177 -13.34 7.12 -6.70
CA GLY A 177 -12.68 6.45 -7.79
C GLY A 177 -11.22 6.10 -7.48
N ALA A 178 -10.42 5.95 -8.51
CA ALA A 178 -9.03 5.52 -8.36
C ALA A 178 -8.15 6.57 -7.66
N MET A 179 -7.53 6.18 -6.55
CA MET A 179 -6.52 6.95 -5.81
C MET A 179 -5.11 6.49 -6.16
N MET A 180 -4.87 5.18 -6.23
CA MET A 180 -3.55 4.60 -6.55
C MET A 180 -3.69 3.51 -7.61
N ALA A 181 -2.64 3.35 -8.42
CA ALA A 181 -2.64 2.40 -9.53
C ALA A 181 -2.59 0.94 -9.05
N SER A 182 -3.04 0.03 -9.91
CA SER A 182 -2.69 -1.37 -9.78
C SER A 182 -1.18 -1.57 -9.98
N PHE A 183 -0.65 -2.63 -9.41
CA PHE A 183 0.71 -3.10 -9.65
C PHE A 183 0.67 -4.55 -10.06
N ASP A 184 1.28 -4.86 -11.19
CA ASP A 184 1.52 -6.22 -11.62
C ASP A 184 2.95 -6.35 -12.12
N CYS A 185 3.58 -7.49 -11.85
CA CYS A 185 4.85 -7.85 -12.43
C CYS A 185 4.68 -9.01 -13.42
N PHE A 186 5.65 -9.16 -14.28
CA PHE A 186 5.70 -10.28 -15.22
C PHE A 186 7.13 -10.75 -15.47
N GLU A 187 7.26 -12.04 -15.73
CA GLU A 187 8.50 -12.66 -16.18
C GLU A 187 8.28 -13.33 -17.52
N ILE A 188 9.19 -13.09 -18.46
CA ILE A 188 9.21 -13.72 -19.78
C ILE A 188 10.52 -14.48 -19.91
N THR A 189 10.43 -15.80 -20.08
CA THR A 189 11.59 -16.65 -20.39
C THR A 189 11.55 -17.03 -21.85
N LEU A 190 12.59 -16.63 -22.61
CA LEU A 190 12.79 -17.00 -24.01
C LEU A 190 13.81 -18.13 -24.07
N THR A 191 13.47 -19.19 -24.80
CA THR A 191 14.35 -20.36 -25.00
C THR A 191 14.59 -20.59 -26.49
N GLY A 192 15.79 -20.32 -26.93
CA GLY A 192 16.26 -20.54 -28.30
C GLY A 192 17.16 -21.76 -28.40
N GLN A 193 18.09 -21.73 -29.34
CA GLN A 193 19.12 -22.72 -29.50
C GLN A 193 20.50 -22.04 -29.47
N ALA A 194 21.30 -22.37 -28.44
CA ALA A 194 22.66 -21.85 -28.29
C ALA A 194 23.55 -22.24 -29.47
N THR A 195 24.45 -21.35 -29.86
CA THR A 195 25.41 -21.59 -30.94
C THR A 195 26.65 -20.71 -30.78
N HIS A 196 27.71 -21.08 -31.54
CA HIS A 196 28.89 -20.24 -31.65
C HIS A 196 28.55 -18.91 -32.32
N ALA A 197 28.99 -17.78 -31.77
CA ALA A 197 28.62 -16.46 -32.27
C ALA A 197 29.01 -16.18 -33.73
N ALA A 198 30.04 -16.91 -34.25
CA ALA A 198 30.44 -16.86 -35.66
C ALA A 198 29.56 -17.73 -36.57
N MET A 199 28.65 -18.54 -36.02
CA MET A 199 27.78 -19.46 -36.76
C MET A 199 26.32 -19.30 -36.36
N PRO A 200 25.74 -18.07 -36.40
CA PRO A 200 24.38 -17.79 -35.89
C PRO A 200 23.29 -18.57 -36.65
N HIS A 201 23.54 -18.97 -37.89
CA HIS A 201 22.61 -19.76 -38.73
C HIS A 201 22.40 -21.20 -38.24
N LEU A 202 23.17 -21.66 -37.25
CA LEU A 202 23.04 -23.00 -36.64
C LEU A 202 22.24 -22.98 -35.32
N GLY A 203 21.73 -21.82 -34.94
CA GLY A 203 20.94 -21.65 -33.71
C GLY A 203 19.77 -20.69 -33.89
N ASN A 204 19.07 -20.41 -32.79
CA ASN A 204 17.98 -19.42 -32.73
C ASN A 204 18.35 -18.36 -31.69
N ASP A 205 18.57 -17.12 -32.12
CA ASP A 205 19.09 -16.05 -31.27
C ASP A 205 18.02 -15.45 -30.35
N ALA A 206 18.01 -15.93 -29.10
CA ALA A 206 17.08 -15.43 -28.08
C ALA A 206 17.34 -13.97 -27.68
N ILE A 207 18.57 -13.46 -27.78
CA ILE A 207 18.89 -12.04 -27.50
C ILE A 207 18.25 -11.15 -28.56
N LEU A 208 18.35 -11.52 -29.84
CA LEU A 208 17.76 -10.75 -30.92
C LEU A 208 16.23 -10.71 -30.79
N ALA A 209 15.59 -11.86 -30.50
CA ALA A 209 14.16 -11.94 -30.26
C ALA A 209 13.72 -11.08 -29.06
N ALA A 210 14.46 -11.12 -27.95
CA ALA A 210 14.22 -10.29 -26.78
C ALA A 210 14.28 -8.80 -27.07
N ALA A 211 15.27 -8.34 -27.85
CA ALA A 211 15.42 -6.94 -28.26
C ALA A 211 14.19 -6.45 -29.06
N GLN A 212 13.70 -7.25 -30.01
CA GLN A 212 12.49 -6.95 -30.76
C GLN A 212 11.23 -6.94 -29.88
N LEU A 213 11.12 -7.91 -28.96
CA LEU A 213 10.01 -7.99 -28.03
C LEU A 213 9.96 -6.78 -27.10
N ILE A 214 11.09 -6.37 -26.50
CA ILE A 214 11.18 -5.17 -25.66
C ILE A 214 10.68 -3.93 -26.40
N THR A 215 11.11 -3.75 -27.64
CA THR A 215 10.69 -2.63 -28.48
C THR A 215 9.19 -2.68 -28.76
N ALA A 216 8.67 -3.86 -29.12
CA ALA A 216 7.25 -4.04 -29.46
C ALA A 216 6.33 -3.83 -28.23
N ILE A 217 6.73 -4.24 -27.04
CA ILE A 217 5.99 -4.04 -25.79
C ILE A 217 5.66 -2.56 -25.55
N GLN A 218 6.54 -1.62 -25.95
CA GLN A 218 6.29 -0.19 -25.82
C GLN A 218 5.07 0.29 -26.62
N SER A 219 4.66 -0.47 -27.64
CA SER A 219 3.46 -0.17 -28.42
C SER A 219 2.14 -0.41 -27.64
N ILE A 220 2.17 -1.18 -26.58
CA ILE A 220 0.97 -1.46 -25.76
C ILE A 220 0.40 -0.15 -25.22
N VAL A 221 1.20 0.62 -24.50
CA VAL A 221 0.76 1.92 -23.97
C VAL A 221 0.55 2.94 -25.09
N SER A 222 1.52 3.06 -25.99
CA SER A 222 1.49 4.15 -27.00
C SER A 222 0.48 3.96 -28.12
N ARG A 223 -0.05 2.74 -28.36
CA ARG A 223 -0.91 2.42 -29.54
C ARG A 223 -2.17 1.62 -29.19
N ASN A 224 -2.30 1.08 -27.99
CA ASN A 224 -3.45 0.23 -27.64
C ASN A 224 -4.23 0.78 -26.43
N VAL A 225 -3.57 1.40 -25.45
CA VAL A 225 -4.27 2.09 -24.36
C VAL A 225 -4.88 3.38 -24.87
N ASN A 226 -6.11 3.70 -24.45
CA ASN A 226 -6.76 4.96 -24.79
C ASN A 226 -5.89 6.12 -24.26
N PRO A 227 -5.55 7.14 -25.07
CA PRO A 227 -4.72 8.28 -24.64
C PRO A 227 -5.26 9.06 -23.43
N ALA A 228 -6.55 8.94 -23.10
CA ALA A 228 -7.14 9.51 -21.89
C ALA A 228 -6.90 8.66 -20.63
N ASP A 229 -6.47 7.40 -20.79
CA ASP A 229 -6.19 6.49 -19.69
C ASP A 229 -4.67 6.46 -19.41
N ALA A 230 -4.30 6.57 -18.14
CA ALA A 230 -2.92 6.46 -17.74
C ALA A 230 -2.51 5.00 -17.51
N ALA A 231 -1.39 4.58 -18.10
CA ALA A 231 -0.79 3.29 -17.90
C ALA A 231 0.74 3.35 -18.08
N VAL A 232 1.44 2.44 -17.41
CA VAL A 232 2.89 2.26 -17.53
C VAL A 232 3.18 0.78 -17.75
N VAL A 233 4.07 0.46 -18.70
CA VAL A 233 4.66 -0.89 -18.88
C VAL A 233 6.16 -0.71 -18.98
N SER A 234 6.90 -1.34 -18.07
CA SER A 234 8.36 -1.20 -17.99
C SER A 234 9.03 -2.57 -17.96
N ILE A 235 10.04 -2.77 -18.80
CA ILE A 235 11.02 -3.86 -18.62
C ILE A 235 12.09 -3.32 -17.66
N THR A 236 12.31 -4.03 -16.56
CA THR A 236 13.21 -3.59 -15.48
C THR A 236 14.46 -4.45 -15.35
N GLN A 237 14.45 -5.67 -15.92
CA GLN A 237 15.59 -6.58 -15.86
C GLN A 237 15.72 -7.37 -17.15
N ILE A 238 16.97 -7.60 -17.58
CA ILE A 238 17.36 -8.47 -18.69
C ILE A 238 18.53 -9.33 -18.23
N HIS A 239 18.38 -10.66 -18.28
CA HIS A 239 19.43 -11.61 -17.94
C HIS A 239 19.71 -12.53 -19.12
N ALA A 240 20.91 -12.47 -19.67
CA ALA A 240 21.33 -13.28 -20.82
C ALA A 240 22.85 -13.39 -20.93
N GLY A 241 23.31 -14.55 -21.40
CA GLY A 241 24.69 -14.76 -21.80
C GLY A 241 25.71 -14.77 -20.64
N SER A 242 26.84 -15.39 -20.88
CA SER A 242 27.95 -15.49 -19.91
C SER A 242 29.32 -15.37 -20.56
N THR A 243 29.38 -15.41 -21.90
CA THR A 243 30.65 -15.40 -22.67
C THR A 243 30.49 -14.64 -23.98
N TRP A 244 31.57 -14.13 -24.51
CA TRP A 244 31.58 -13.23 -25.68
C TRP A 244 31.35 -13.95 -27.02
N ASN A 245 31.67 -15.24 -27.10
CA ASN A 245 31.70 -15.98 -28.34
C ASN A 245 30.59 -17.04 -28.48
N ALA A 246 29.58 -16.99 -27.63
CA ALA A 246 28.39 -17.85 -27.71
C ALA A 246 27.10 -17.06 -27.64
N ILE A 247 26.15 -17.42 -28.50
CA ILE A 247 24.76 -16.99 -28.39
C ILE A 247 24.11 -17.89 -27.33
N PRO A 248 23.49 -17.31 -26.26
CA PRO A 248 22.89 -18.09 -25.19
C PRO A 248 21.60 -18.77 -25.60
N GLU A 249 21.29 -19.88 -24.95
CA GLU A 249 20.01 -20.56 -25.10
C GLU A 249 18.84 -19.80 -24.47
N THR A 250 19.10 -19.12 -23.34
CA THR A 250 18.03 -18.54 -22.53
C THR A 250 18.23 -17.03 -22.34
N VAL A 251 17.13 -16.29 -22.42
CA VAL A 251 17.00 -14.88 -22.01
C VAL A 251 15.79 -14.75 -21.08
N VAL A 252 15.99 -14.10 -19.93
CA VAL A 252 14.91 -13.77 -18.99
C VAL A 252 14.69 -12.26 -18.97
N LEU A 253 13.46 -11.84 -19.21
CA LEU A 253 13.00 -10.45 -19.08
C LEU A 253 12.05 -10.36 -17.90
N ARG A 254 12.23 -9.37 -17.04
CA ARG A 254 11.29 -9.04 -15.97
C ARG A 254 10.79 -7.62 -16.13
N GLY A 255 9.54 -7.40 -15.76
CA GLY A 255 8.94 -6.09 -15.88
C GLY A 255 7.73 -5.90 -15.00
N THR A 256 7.20 -4.68 -15.01
CA THR A 256 5.99 -4.31 -14.29
C THR A 256 5.03 -3.55 -15.19
N PHE A 257 3.73 -3.59 -14.86
CA PHE A 257 2.77 -2.66 -15.43
C PHE A 257 1.82 -2.13 -14.37
N ARG A 258 1.33 -0.90 -14.61
CA ARG A 258 0.46 -0.16 -13.70
C ARG A 258 -0.62 0.53 -14.47
N CYS A 259 -1.84 0.61 -13.92
CA CYS A 259 -2.98 1.33 -14.52
C CYS A 259 -4.04 1.61 -13.45
N PHE A 260 -5.09 2.37 -13.84
CA PHE A 260 -6.17 2.77 -12.94
C PHE A 260 -7.50 2.09 -13.23
N SER A 261 -7.55 1.11 -14.13
CA SER A 261 -8.78 0.37 -14.40
C SER A 261 -8.53 -1.10 -14.73
N LEU A 262 -9.47 -1.95 -14.33
CA LEU A 262 -9.42 -3.38 -14.62
C LEU A 262 -9.44 -3.66 -16.14
N ALA A 263 -10.16 -2.85 -16.92
CA ALA A 263 -10.22 -2.99 -18.38
C ALA A 263 -8.84 -2.74 -19.02
N VAL A 264 -8.12 -1.70 -18.59
CA VAL A 264 -6.76 -1.42 -19.06
C VAL A 264 -5.78 -2.50 -18.60
N LYS A 265 -5.91 -2.99 -17.35
CA LYS A 265 -5.11 -4.11 -16.84
C LYS A 265 -5.25 -5.35 -17.73
N SER A 266 -6.48 -5.78 -18.02
CA SER A 266 -6.75 -6.92 -18.91
C SER A 266 -6.20 -6.68 -20.32
N LEU A 267 -6.41 -5.48 -20.90
CA LEU A 267 -5.86 -5.13 -22.19
C LEU A 267 -4.33 -5.28 -22.24
N ILE A 268 -3.62 -4.79 -21.23
CA ILE A 268 -2.14 -4.89 -21.17
C ILE A 268 -1.72 -6.35 -21.08
N ALA A 269 -2.33 -7.16 -20.21
CA ALA A 269 -2.01 -8.57 -20.05
C ALA A 269 -2.24 -9.37 -21.35
N ASP A 270 -3.38 -9.14 -22.04
CA ASP A 270 -3.69 -9.78 -23.32
C ASP A 270 -2.68 -9.40 -24.40
N LYS A 271 -2.32 -8.09 -24.48
CA LYS A 271 -1.35 -7.62 -25.47
C LYS A 271 0.06 -8.13 -25.21
N LEU A 272 0.49 -8.19 -23.94
CA LEU A 272 1.76 -8.83 -23.56
C LEU A 272 1.79 -10.28 -24.04
N SER A 273 0.75 -11.06 -23.73
CA SER A 273 0.65 -12.46 -24.13
C SER A 273 0.73 -12.63 -25.65
N HIS A 274 0.00 -11.82 -26.43
CA HIS A 274 0.03 -11.86 -27.88
C HIS A 274 1.40 -11.49 -28.45
N LEU A 275 2.05 -10.42 -27.95
CA LEU A 275 3.37 -10.01 -28.43
C LEU A 275 4.44 -11.05 -28.13
N VAL A 276 4.44 -11.63 -26.90
CA VAL A 276 5.36 -12.70 -26.53
C VAL A 276 5.21 -13.89 -27.48
N GLN A 277 3.98 -14.37 -27.67
CA GLN A 277 3.72 -15.52 -28.52
C GLN A 277 4.14 -15.29 -29.99
N HIS A 278 3.70 -14.19 -30.60
CA HIS A 278 3.86 -14.01 -32.06
C HIS A 278 5.25 -13.54 -32.45
N ILE A 279 5.91 -12.70 -31.65
CA ILE A 279 7.29 -12.28 -31.93
C ILE A 279 8.22 -13.47 -31.75
N CYS A 280 8.14 -14.20 -30.63
CA CYS A 280 9.01 -15.34 -30.38
C CYS A 280 8.83 -16.44 -31.43
N THR A 281 7.59 -16.73 -31.84
CA THR A 281 7.33 -17.67 -32.92
C THR A 281 7.98 -17.24 -34.24
N GLY A 282 7.99 -15.93 -34.57
CA GLY A 282 8.63 -15.40 -35.77
C GLY A 282 10.16 -15.55 -35.79
N PHE A 283 10.78 -15.82 -34.63
CA PHE A 283 12.21 -16.12 -34.48
C PHE A 283 12.49 -17.59 -34.16
N ASP A 284 11.49 -18.48 -34.25
CA ASP A 284 11.58 -19.87 -33.82
C ASP A 284 12.05 -20.06 -32.37
N ILE A 285 11.65 -19.13 -31.48
CA ILE A 285 11.95 -19.12 -30.06
C ILE A 285 10.72 -19.62 -29.28
N LYS A 286 10.93 -20.51 -28.31
CA LYS A 286 9.91 -20.83 -27.31
C LYS A 286 9.91 -19.75 -26.24
N ALA A 287 8.72 -19.36 -25.79
CA ALA A 287 8.60 -18.38 -24.71
C ALA A 287 7.51 -18.80 -23.71
N THR A 288 7.77 -18.52 -22.44
CA THR A 288 6.79 -18.56 -21.36
C THR A 288 6.60 -17.15 -20.81
N LEU A 289 5.38 -16.83 -20.39
CA LEU A 289 5.01 -15.60 -19.72
C LEU A 289 4.26 -15.95 -18.45
N GLU A 290 4.76 -15.46 -17.33
CA GLU A 290 4.14 -15.60 -16.02
C GLU A 290 3.82 -14.21 -15.47
N PHE A 291 2.62 -14.05 -14.90
CA PHE A 291 2.22 -12.83 -14.21
C PHE A 291 2.31 -13.04 -12.71
N ASN A 292 2.87 -12.07 -12.02
CA ASN A 292 3.01 -12.05 -10.57
C ASN A 292 3.69 -13.30 -9.96
N PRO A 293 4.82 -13.79 -10.50
CA PRO A 293 5.43 -15.06 -10.11
C PRO A 293 5.88 -15.10 -8.64
N GLU A 294 6.22 -13.96 -8.05
CA GLU A 294 6.70 -13.85 -6.67
C GLU A 294 5.82 -12.97 -5.78
N ASN A 295 4.84 -12.28 -6.36
CA ASN A 295 3.98 -11.31 -5.68
C ASN A 295 2.52 -11.52 -6.06
N ALA A 296 1.60 -11.12 -5.20
CA ALA A 296 0.17 -11.22 -5.47
C ALA A 296 -0.32 -10.27 -6.58
N GLY A 297 0.49 -9.26 -6.97
CA GLY A 297 0.02 -8.09 -7.71
C GLY A 297 -0.96 -7.27 -6.86
N TYR A 298 -1.09 -5.97 -7.08
CA TYR A 298 -2.01 -5.15 -6.28
C TYR A 298 -3.13 -4.62 -7.17
N PRO A 299 -4.40 -4.69 -6.72
CA PRO A 299 -5.52 -4.07 -7.43
C PRO A 299 -5.40 -2.54 -7.44
N VAL A 300 -6.28 -1.88 -8.18
CA VAL A 300 -6.46 -0.44 -8.11
C VAL A 300 -7.05 -0.09 -6.74
N THR A 301 -6.44 0.86 -6.02
CA THR A 301 -7.03 1.43 -4.80
C THR A 301 -8.18 2.34 -5.22
N PHE A 302 -9.41 1.83 -5.12
CA PHE A 302 -10.61 2.44 -5.65
C PHE A 302 -11.60 2.79 -4.55
N ASN A 303 -11.87 4.08 -4.35
CA ASN A 303 -12.77 4.61 -3.35
C ASN A 303 -14.22 4.58 -3.83
N THR A 304 -15.13 4.03 -3.03
CA THR A 304 -16.58 4.07 -3.26
C THR A 304 -17.17 5.42 -2.87
N GLY A 305 -18.23 5.85 -3.56
CA GLY A 305 -18.78 7.21 -3.42
C GLY A 305 -19.32 7.53 -2.03
N PRO A 306 -20.19 6.69 -1.45
CA PRO A 306 -20.76 6.95 -0.11
C PRO A 306 -19.67 7.05 0.98
N GLU A 307 -18.70 6.13 1.00
CA GLU A 307 -17.63 6.09 2.00
C GLU A 307 -16.65 7.26 1.81
N THR A 308 -16.42 7.67 0.56
CA THR A 308 -15.64 8.89 0.26
C THR A 308 -16.34 10.14 0.81
N ALA A 309 -17.66 10.21 0.74
CA ALA A 309 -18.41 11.35 1.30
C ALA A 309 -18.27 11.44 2.83
N LEU A 310 -18.31 10.30 3.54
CA LEU A 310 -18.08 10.24 4.99
C LEU A 310 -16.64 10.65 5.34
N ALA A 311 -15.66 10.11 4.61
CA ALA A 311 -14.26 10.44 4.80
C ALA A 311 -13.96 11.91 4.54
N LEU A 312 -14.56 12.49 3.48
CA LEU A 312 -14.45 13.91 3.14
C LEU A 312 -15.04 14.78 4.24
N GLN A 313 -16.24 14.43 4.74
CA GLN A 313 -16.87 15.17 5.84
C GLN A 313 -15.96 15.18 7.09
N ALA A 314 -15.40 14.02 7.47
CA ALA A 314 -14.50 13.92 8.60
C ALA A 314 -13.23 14.77 8.40
N ALA A 315 -12.63 14.74 7.20
CA ALA A 315 -11.47 15.55 6.87
C ALA A 315 -11.75 17.07 6.94
N ILE A 316 -12.91 17.50 6.44
CA ILE A 316 -13.36 18.92 6.51
C ILE A 316 -13.60 19.36 7.97
N GLU A 317 -14.17 18.50 8.82
CA GLU A 317 -14.35 18.82 10.24
C GLU A 317 -13.01 19.02 10.97
N VAL A 318 -11.93 18.40 10.48
CA VAL A 318 -10.59 18.51 11.09
C VAL A 318 -9.76 19.65 10.50
N ALA A 319 -9.72 19.78 9.18
CA ALA A 319 -8.81 20.70 8.47
C ALA A 319 -9.51 21.92 7.84
N GLY A 320 -10.84 21.98 7.87
CA GLY A 320 -11.63 22.96 7.12
C GLY A 320 -11.70 22.63 5.62
N GLU A 321 -12.61 23.28 4.90
CA GLU A 321 -12.81 23.04 3.45
C GLU A 321 -11.52 23.33 2.64
N GLU A 322 -10.79 24.39 2.96
CA GLU A 322 -9.56 24.76 2.28
C GLU A 322 -8.38 23.80 2.59
N GLY A 323 -8.49 23.04 3.68
CA GLY A 323 -7.50 22.03 4.08
C GLY A 323 -7.70 20.67 3.39
N VAL A 324 -8.66 20.53 2.47
CA VAL A 324 -8.97 19.26 1.83
C VAL A 324 -8.97 19.39 0.30
N ASN A 325 -8.03 18.71 -0.36
CA ASN A 325 -8.04 18.57 -1.81
C ASN A 325 -9.00 17.44 -2.22
N THR A 326 -10.11 17.81 -2.85
CA THR A 326 -11.18 16.86 -3.27
C THR A 326 -10.95 16.28 -4.68
N ASN A 327 -9.90 16.69 -5.37
CA ASN A 327 -9.56 16.18 -6.70
C ASN A 327 -8.04 16.00 -6.87
N PRO A 328 -7.37 15.20 -6.01
CA PRO A 328 -5.97 14.93 -6.17
C PRO A 328 -5.71 14.16 -7.47
N LYS A 329 -4.51 14.35 -8.04
CA LYS A 329 -4.03 13.46 -9.08
C LYS A 329 -3.77 12.09 -8.47
N PRO A 330 -4.26 10.99 -9.07
CA PRO A 330 -3.98 9.66 -8.55
C PRO A 330 -2.48 9.34 -8.66
N SER A 331 -1.97 8.55 -7.72
CA SER A 331 -0.57 8.11 -7.70
C SER A 331 -0.37 6.85 -8.54
N MET A 332 0.79 6.76 -9.25
CA MET A 332 1.25 5.51 -9.86
C MET A 332 1.84 4.52 -8.85
N GLY A 333 1.99 4.91 -7.57
CA GLY A 333 2.20 3.98 -6.47
C GLY A 333 1.03 3.01 -6.36
N SER A 334 1.23 1.93 -5.64
CA SER A 334 0.22 0.92 -5.34
C SER A 334 0.12 0.72 -3.84
N GLU A 335 -0.99 0.14 -3.40
CA GLU A 335 -1.35 -0.03 -2.00
C GLU A 335 -2.17 -1.32 -1.87
N ASP A 336 -1.81 -2.23 -0.97
CA ASP A 336 -2.47 -3.51 -0.83
C ASP A 336 -3.80 -3.45 -0.05
N PHE A 337 -4.10 -2.33 0.64
CA PHE A 337 -5.44 -2.03 1.15
C PHE A 337 -6.51 -2.15 0.05
N ALA A 338 -6.10 -2.02 -1.21
CA ALA A 338 -6.94 -2.27 -2.38
C ALA A 338 -7.64 -3.63 -2.36
N PHE A 339 -7.04 -4.66 -1.76
CA PHE A 339 -7.70 -5.96 -1.58
C PHE A 339 -8.89 -5.86 -0.61
N MET A 340 -8.76 -5.08 0.48
CA MET A 340 -9.89 -4.85 1.39
C MET A 340 -11.02 -4.06 0.70
N LEU A 341 -10.66 -3.12 -0.20
CA LEU A 341 -11.62 -2.36 -1.00
C LEU A 341 -12.32 -3.20 -2.08
N GLN A 342 -11.76 -4.34 -2.48
CA GLN A 342 -12.45 -5.30 -3.36
C GLN A 342 -13.54 -6.09 -2.62
N GLU A 343 -13.33 -6.35 -1.33
CA GLU A 343 -14.25 -7.13 -0.49
C GLU A 343 -15.33 -6.27 0.17
N LYS A 344 -15.01 -5.02 0.47
CA LYS A 344 -15.87 -4.10 1.20
C LYS A 344 -15.86 -2.71 0.57
N PRO A 345 -17.00 -2.00 0.55
CA PRO A 345 -17.00 -0.59 0.21
C PRO A 345 -16.11 0.18 1.18
N GLY A 346 -15.42 1.21 0.70
CA GLY A 346 -14.48 1.92 1.56
C GLY A 346 -13.81 3.12 0.92
N CYS A 347 -12.93 3.74 1.70
CA CYS A 347 -12.20 4.92 1.26
C CYS A 347 -10.76 4.89 1.78
N TYR A 348 -9.84 5.20 0.90
CA TYR A 348 -8.44 5.47 1.19
C TYR A 348 -8.13 6.93 0.92
N LEU A 349 -7.48 7.61 1.86
CA LEU A 349 -7.16 9.02 1.73
C LEU A 349 -5.71 9.30 2.12
N TRP A 350 -5.19 10.46 1.73
CA TRP A 350 -3.87 10.93 2.13
C TRP A 350 -3.95 12.05 3.14
N ILE A 351 -3.01 12.03 4.13
CA ILE A 351 -2.75 13.12 5.05
C ILE A 351 -1.37 13.71 4.76
N GLY A 352 -1.26 15.03 4.69
CA GLY A 352 -0.02 15.72 4.38
C GLY A 352 1.04 15.60 5.47
N ASN A 353 2.22 15.08 5.10
CA ASN A 353 3.39 14.99 5.95
C ASN A 353 4.28 16.25 5.91
N GLY A 354 3.97 17.18 5.00
CA GLY A 354 4.72 18.42 4.76
C GLY A 354 5.23 18.55 3.33
N SER A 355 5.74 19.73 2.96
CA SER A 355 6.27 19.97 1.62
C SER A 355 7.63 19.30 1.41
N SER A 356 7.91 18.89 0.17
CA SER A 356 9.19 18.27 -0.23
C SER A 356 10.43 19.15 -0.03
N GLU A 357 10.27 20.46 0.12
CA GLU A 357 11.38 21.37 0.45
C GLU A 357 11.98 21.13 1.85
N ASN A 358 11.19 20.52 2.76
CA ASN A 358 11.58 20.26 4.15
C ASN A 358 11.43 18.80 4.58
N SER A 359 10.99 17.89 3.70
CA SER A 359 10.83 16.47 4.00
C SER A 359 11.36 15.60 2.86
N CYS A 360 11.90 14.44 3.21
CA CYS A 360 12.27 13.44 2.22
C CYS A 360 11.02 12.76 1.65
N LEU A 361 11.11 12.29 0.41
CA LEU A 361 10.12 11.40 -0.17
C LEU A 361 10.09 10.06 0.58
N LEU A 362 8.98 9.34 0.46
CA LEU A 362 8.86 7.97 0.95
C LEU A 362 9.98 7.09 0.36
N HIS A 363 10.37 6.05 1.10
CA HIS A 363 11.44 5.11 0.76
C HIS A 363 12.84 5.75 0.67
N ASN A 364 13.03 6.95 1.21
CA ASN A 364 14.33 7.60 1.30
C ASN A 364 15.04 7.23 2.62
N PRO A 365 16.35 6.92 2.65
CA PRO A 365 17.08 6.59 3.87
C PRO A 365 17.17 7.74 4.91
N HIS A 366 16.76 8.95 4.55
CA HIS A 366 16.65 10.10 5.43
C HIS A 366 15.20 10.47 5.79
N TYR A 367 14.22 9.65 5.38
CA TYR A 367 12.82 9.90 5.72
C TYR A 367 12.61 9.92 7.24
N ASP A 368 11.73 10.80 7.72
CA ASP A 368 11.13 10.76 9.07
C ASP A 368 9.66 11.16 8.97
N PHE A 369 8.83 10.50 9.74
CA PHE A 369 7.42 10.85 9.84
C PHE A 369 7.26 12.16 10.62
N ASN A 370 6.36 13.03 10.15
CA ASN A 370 6.10 14.30 10.83
C ASN A 370 5.18 14.09 12.05
N ASP A 371 5.76 14.12 13.25
CA ASP A 371 5.02 13.93 14.50
C ASP A 371 3.88 14.96 14.70
N GLU A 372 3.91 16.14 14.03
CA GLU A 372 2.86 17.17 14.14
C GLU A 372 1.50 16.66 13.61
N ILE A 373 1.48 15.70 12.69
CA ILE A 373 0.23 15.18 12.14
C ILE A 373 -0.40 14.06 12.98
N LEU A 374 0.27 13.56 14.01
CA LEU A 374 -0.26 12.46 14.85
C LEU A 374 -1.63 12.79 15.46
N ALA A 375 -1.75 13.96 16.09
CA ALA A 375 -3.03 14.39 16.67
C ALA A 375 -4.10 14.66 15.61
N ILE A 376 -3.70 15.19 14.43
CA ILE A 376 -4.59 15.50 13.32
C ILE A 376 -5.19 14.19 12.75
N GLY A 377 -4.34 13.19 12.47
CA GLY A 377 -4.79 11.90 11.94
C GLY A 377 -5.63 11.11 12.95
N ALA A 378 -5.26 11.13 14.24
CA ALA A 378 -6.10 10.53 15.28
C ALA A 378 -7.47 11.23 15.38
N THR A 379 -7.51 12.57 15.27
CA THR A 379 -8.77 13.34 15.24
C THR A 379 -9.64 12.95 14.05
N TYR A 380 -9.02 12.80 12.88
CA TYR A 380 -9.71 12.34 11.67
C TYR A 380 -10.39 10.98 11.89
N TRP A 381 -9.68 10.00 12.45
CA TRP A 381 -10.25 8.69 12.75
C TRP A 381 -11.41 8.76 13.73
N ILE A 382 -11.30 9.58 14.78
CA ILE A 382 -12.37 9.80 15.76
C ILE A 382 -13.59 10.39 15.08
N LYS A 383 -13.41 11.46 14.27
CA LYS A 383 -14.50 12.12 13.56
C LYS A 383 -15.19 11.19 12.57
N LEU A 384 -14.43 10.38 11.84
CA LEU A 384 -14.97 9.38 10.93
C LEU A 384 -15.87 8.38 11.65
N VAL A 385 -15.46 7.89 12.82
CA VAL A 385 -16.28 6.99 13.66
C VAL A 385 -17.56 7.68 14.12
N GLU A 386 -17.46 8.91 14.67
CA GLU A 386 -18.61 9.68 15.14
C GLU A 386 -19.64 9.96 14.03
N ILE A 387 -19.16 10.32 12.83
CA ILE A 387 -20.01 10.59 11.66
C ILE A 387 -20.68 9.31 11.15
N THR A 388 -19.92 8.22 11.04
CA THR A 388 -20.42 6.98 10.41
C THR A 388 -21.35 6.19 11.32
N LEU A 389 -21.02 6.10 12.60
CA LEU A 389 -21.80 5.31 13.56
C LEU A 389 -22.83 6.15 14.32
N GLY A 390 -22.73 7.48 14.27
CA GLY A 390 -23.62 8.38 14.97
C GLY A 390 -23.37 8.41 16.48
N SER A 391 -23.94 9.40 17.15
CA SER A 391 -23.85 9.50 18.61
C SER A 391 -24.78 8.50 19.30
N LYS A 392 -24.41 8.06 20.49
CA LYS A 392 -25.28 7.30 21.38
C LYS A 392 -26.43 8.23 21.79
N THR A 393 -27.66 7.92 21.37
CA THR A 393 -28.88 8.63 21.77
C THR A 393 -29.21 8.36 23.24
#